data_fdb122512b7be9888fcfd208c1d90a20
#
_entry.id   fdb122512b7be9888fcfd208c1d90a20
#
_cell.length_a   1.000
_cell.length_b   1.000
_cell.length_c   1.000
_cell.angle_alpha   90.00
_cell.angle_beta   90.00
_cell.angle_gamma   90.00
#
_symmetry.space_group_name_H-M   'P 1'
#
loop_
_entity.id
_entity.type
_entity.pdbx_description
1 polymer ?
#
loop_
_entity_poly.entity_id
_entity_poly.type
_entity_poly.pdbx_seq_one_letter_code
_entity_poly.pdbx_strand_id
1 'polypeptide(L)'
;STILITLDLVNEGLSIDEIADKRGLTSSSIVDHLTKLKETGAEFDLKRFRPEQSIIEKVRYAYSEIEFEENKILKPIYDYLQGELTYEDIKKALLFIE
;
A
#
# COMPACT_ATOMS: atom_id res chain seq x y z
N SER A 1 17.18 10.56 -0.09
CA SER A 1 16.74 9.38 -0.85
C SER A 1 15.33 9.60 -1.39
N THR A 2 14.97 8.81 -2.37
CA THR A 2 13.63 8.92 -2.99
C THR A 2 12.50 8.70 -1.97
N ILE A 3 12.70 7.80 -1.02
CA ILE A 3 11.67 7.48 -0.01
C ILE A 3 11.53 8.64 0.98
N LEU A 4 12.62 9.29 1.37
CA LEU A 4 12.56 10.43 2.28
C LEU A 4 11.90 11.64 1.64
N ILE A 5 12.04 11.84 0.33
CA ILE A 5 11.32 12.90 -0.37
C ILE A 5 9.81 12.63 -0.30
N THR A 6 9.39 11.39 -0.49
CA THR A 6 7.98 11.01 -0.31
C THR A 6 7.52 11.31 1.11
N LEU A 7 8.32 10.99 2.12
CA LEU A 7 7.97 11.26 3.52
C LEU A 7 7.70 12.74 3.75
N ASP A 8 8.58 13.60 3.23
CA ASP A 8 8.41 15.05 3.36
C ASP A 8 7.06 15.50 2.79
N LEU A 9 6.70 15.00 1.61
CA LEU A 9 5.45 15.36 0.97
C LEU A 9 4.22 14.80 1.71
N VAL A 10 4.33 13.59 2.25
CA VAL A 10 3.29 13.03 3.12
C VAL A 10 3.06 13.95 4.32
N ASN A 11 4.14 14.38 4.96
CA ASN A 11 4.05 15.24 6.14
C ASN A 11 3.60 16.66 5.82
N GLU A 12 3.67 17.07 4.56
CA GLU A 12 3.06 18.33 4.08
C GLU A 12 1.55 18.18 3.84
N GLY A 13 1.00 16.98 3.91
CA GLY A 13 -0.43 16.73 3.77
C GLY A 13 -0.88 16.32 2.37
N LEU A 14 0.05 16.03 1.46
CA LEU A 14 -0.32 15.62 0.10
C LEU A 14 -0.90 14.20 0.09
N SER A 15 -1.85 13.97 -0.83
CA SER A 15 -2.38 12.63 -1.09
C SER A 15 -1.39 11.80 -1.90
N ILE A 16 -1.65 10.49 -1.98
CA ILE A 16 -0.84 9.59 -2.82
C ILE A 16 -0.78 10.10 -4.26
N ASP A 17 -1.94 10.45 -4.83
CA ASP A 17 -2.00 10.91 -6.22
C ASP A 17 -1.28 12.23 -6.40
N GLU A 18 -1.41 13.15 -5.45
CA GLU A 18 -0.69 14.42 -5.50
C GLU A 18 0.83 14.24 -5.45
N ILE A 19 1.29 13.33 -4.61
CA ILE A 19 2.72 13.02 -4.51
C ILE A 19 3.23 12.40 -5.81
N ALA A 20 2.48 11.43 -6.34
CA ALA A 20 2.83 10.77 -7.59
C ALA A 20 2.97 11.80 -8.73
N ASP A 21 1.99 12.67 -8.84
CA ASP A 21 1.97 13.74 -9.85
C ASP A 21 3.17 14.67 -9.70
N LYS A 22 3.39 15.15 -8.49
CA LYS A 22 4.48 16.10 -8.23
C LYS A 22 5.85 15.49 -8.51
N ARG A 23 6.02 14.19 -8.26
CA ARG A 23 7.30 13.51 -8.41
C ARG A 23 7.49 12.82 -9.77
N GLY A 24 6.46 12.79 -10.62
CA GLY A 24 6.51 12.06 -11.89
C GLY A 24 6.62 10.55 -11.67
N LEU A 25 6.02 10.02 -10.61
CA LEU A 25 6.01 8.61 -10.28
C LEU A 25 4.58 8.08 -10.35
N THR A 26 4.43 6.74 -10.33
CA THR A 26 3.10 6.14 -10.28
C THR A 26 2.58 6.13 -8.85
N SER A 27 1.26 6.13 -8.70
CA SER A 27 0.63 5.98 -7.38
C SER A 27 1.08 4.69 -6.69
N SER A 28 1.22 3.62 -7.46
CA SER A 28 1.68 2.32 -6.94
C SER A 28 3.09 2.43 -6.35
N SER A 29 3.98 3.18 -6.99
CA SER A 29 5.33 3.43 -6.46
C SER A 29 5.28 4.20 -5.15
N ILE A 30 4.37 5.16 -5.04
CA ILE A 30 4.22 5.91 -3.79
C ILE A 30 3.73 4.98 -2.66
N VAL A 31 2.81 4.07 -2.96
CA VAL A 31 2.37 3.08 -1.97
C VAL A 31 3.54 2.21 -1.53
N ASP A 32 4.42 1.80 -2.45
CA ASP A 32 5.63 1.05 -2.10
C ASP A 32 6.52 1.86 -1.15
N HIS A 33 6.63 3.18 -1.37
CA HIS A 33 7.38 4.04 -0.45
C HIS A 33 6.75 4.07 0.94
N LEU A 34 5.42 4.13 1.03
CA LEU A 34 4.72 4.10 2.32
C LEU A 34 4.99 2.78 3.05
N THR A 35 5.00 1.67 2.32
CA THR A 35 5.32 0.36 2.89
C THR A 35 6.72 0.38 3.50
N LYS A 36 7.69 0.90 2.75
CA LYS A 36 9.08 0.98 3.25
C LYS A 36 9.20 1.91 4.45
N LEU A 37 8.50 3.05 4.43
CA LEU A 37 8.50 3.98 5.55
C LEU A 37 7.91 3.33 6.81
N LYS A 38 6.81 2.57 6.66
CA LYS A 38 6.24 1.84 7.78
C LYS A 38 7.23 0.82 8.33
N GLU A 39 7.88 0.06 7.47
CA GLU A 39 8.85 -0.96 7.87
C GLU A 39 10.03 -0.38 8.63
N THR A 40 10.47 0.82 8.27
CA THR A 40 11.61 1.48 8.92
C THR A 40 11.23 2.28 10.16
N GLY A 41 9.95 2.31 10.51
CA GLY A 41 9.48 3.02 11.70
C GLY A 41 9.39 4.53 11.56
N ALA A 42 9.31 5.05 10.33
CA ALA A 42 9.15 6.49 10.11
C ALA A 42 7.86 7.01 10.74
N GLU A 43 7.90 8.25 11.22
CA GLU A 43 6.72 8.87 11.81
C GLU A 43 5.92 9.63 10.77
N PHE A 44 4.70 9.18 10.53
CA PHE A 44 3.73 9.85 9.67
C PHE A 44 2.34 9.33 9.96
N ASP A 45 1.31 10.07 9.53
CA ASP A 45 -0.08 9.68 9.75
C ASP A 45 -0.51 8.64 8.68
N LEU A 46 -0.19 7.38 8.94
CA LEU A 46 -0.56 6.29 8.04
C LEU A 46 -2.07 6.14 7.89
N LYS A 47 -2.84 6.41 8.96
CA LYS A 47 -4.30 6.24 8.96
C LYS A 47 -4.99 7.06 7.89
N ARG A 48 -4.39 8.14 7.46
CA ARG A 48 -4.90 9.02 6.41
C ARG A 48 -5.09 8.28 5.08
N PHE A 49 -4.34 7.20 4.87
CA PHE A 49 -4.35 6.43 3.62
C PHE A 49 -5.17 5.15 3.72
N ARG A 50 -5.94 4.96 4.80
CA ARG A 50 -6.68 3.73 5.05
C ARG A 50 -7.77 3.51 4.00
N PRO A 51 -7.79 2.34 3.30
CA PRO A 51 -8.89 1.98 2.41
C PRO A 51 -10.19 1.74 3.18
N GLU A 52 -11.28 1.61 2.44
CA GLU A 52 -12.55 1.20 3.04
C GLU A 52 -12.40 -0.15 3.74
N GLN A 53 -13.13 -0.32 4.84
CA GLN A 53 -13.04 -1.53 5.64
C GLN A 53 -13.36 -2.80 4.84
N SER A 54 -14.31 -2.72 3.92
CA SER A 54 -14.64 -3.86 3.05
C SER A 54 -13.46 -4.33 2.21
N ILE A 55 -12.63 -3.40 1.74
CA ILE A 55 -11.43 -3.73 0.97
C ILE A 55 -10.39 -4.42 1.87
N ILE A 56 -10.18 -3.86 3.05
CA ILE A 56 -9.24 -4.44 4.02
C ILE A 56 -9.66 -5.86 4.39
N GLU A 57 -10.95 -6.07 4.61
CA GLU A 57 -11.47 -7.40 4.99
C GLU A 57 -11.32 -8.42 3.86
N LYS A 58 -11.57 -8.02 2.62
CA LYS A 58 -11.36 -8.92 1.47
C LYS A 58 -9.92 -9.36 1.35
N VAL A 59 -8.99 -8.41 1.48
CA VAL A 59 -7.57 -8.71 1.40
C VAL A 59 -7.12 -9.55 2.59
N ARG A 60 -7.61 -9.24 3.80
CA ARG A 60 -7.29 -10.03 5.00
C ARG A 60 -7.75 -11.47 4.83
N TYR A 61 -8.97 -11.67 4.34
CA TYR A 61 -9.50 -13.01 4.14
C TYR A 61 -8.66 -13.79 3.12
N ALA A 62 -8.37 -13.18 1.97
CA ALA A 62 -7.53 -13.80 0.95
C ALA A 62 -6.16 -14.16 1.53
N TYR A 63 -5.55 -13.24 2.29
CA TYR A 63 -4.26 -13.45 2.91
C TYR A 63 -4.29 -14.67 3.85
N SER A 64 -5.38 -14.86 4.59
CA SER A 64 -5.51 -15.97 5.54
C SER A 64 -5.70 -17.33 4.86
N GLU A 65 -6.21 -17.33 3.62
CA GLU A 65 -6.57 -18.56 2.90
C GLU A 65 -5.48 -19.08 1.97
N ILE A 66 -4.46 -18.29 1.72
CA ILE A 66 -3.42 -18.62 0.74
C ILE A 66 -2.15 -19.09 1.46
N GLU A 67 -1.53 -20.15 0.95
CA GLU A 67 -0.17 -20.50 1.33
C GLU A 67 0.77 -19.77 0.38
N PHE A 68 1.61 -18.89 0.94
CA PHE A 68 2.47 -18.05 0.14
C PHE A 68 3.85 -18.64 -0.03
N GLU A 69 4.40 -18.50 -1.24
CA GLU A 69 5.82 -18.63 -1.47
C GLU A 69 6.49 -17.33 -1.00
N GLU A 70 7.73 -17.42 -0.58
CA GLU A 70 8.50 -16.28 -0.10
C GLU A 70 8.49 -15.14 -1.12
N ASN A 71 8.17 -13.93 -0.65
CA ASN A 71 8.14 -12.69 -1.43
C ASN A 71 7.13 -12.65 -2.59
N LYS A 72 6.19 -13.59 -2.65
CA LYS A 72 5.17 -13.63 -3.71
C LYS A 72 3.78 -13.53 -3.09
N ILE A 73 3.39 -12.32 -2.73
CA ILE A 73 2.14 -12.05 -2.01
C ILE A 73 1.08 -11.45 -2.93
N LEU A 74 1.46 -10.50 -3.77
CA LEU A 74 0.48 -9.69 -4.51
C LEU A 74 -0.29 -10.47 -5.55
N LYS A 75 0.39 -11.18 -6.43
CA LYS A 75 -0.27 -11.92 -7.51
C LYS A 75 -1.20 -13.01 -6.96
N PRO A 76 -0.81 -13.83 -5.98
CA PRO A 76 -1.75 -14.79 -5.40
C PRO A 76 -3.00 -14.16 -4.83
N ILE A 77 -2.91 -13.01 -4.15
CA ILE A 77 -4.09 -12.32 -3.63
C ILE A 77 -4.93 -11.80 -4.78
N TYR A 78 -4.30 -11.18 -5.77
CA TYR A 78 -4.98 -10.68 -6.95
C TYR A 78 -5.78 -11.79 -7.64
N ASP A 79 -5.15 -12.95 -7.84
CA ASP A 79 -5.79 -14.10 -8.49
C ASP A 79 -6.90 -14.70 -7.62
N TYR A 80 -6.68 -14.80 -6.32
CA TYR A 80 -7.70 -15.30 -5.38
C TYR A 80 -8.96 -14.44 -5.43
N LEU A 81 -8.78 -13.12 -5.53
CA LEU A 81 -9.88 -12.16 -5.61
C LEU A 81 -10.36 -11.94 -7.05
N GLN A 82 -9.88 -12.74 -7.99
CA GLN A 82 -10.32 -12.73 -9.39
C GLN A 82 -10.24 -11.35 -10.04
N GLY A 83 -9.20 -10.60 -9.71
CA GLY A 83 -8.96 -9.28 -10.29
C GLY A 83 -9.93 -8.21 -9.82
N GLU A 84 -10.70 -8.45 -8.77
CA GLU A 84 -11.66 -7.50 -8.23
C GLU A 84 -11.00 -6.24 -7.71
N LEU A 85 -9.77 -6.37 -7.18
CA LEU A 85 -8.97 -5.26 -6.70
C LEU A 85 -7.69 -5.13 -7.52
N THR A 86 -7.20 -3.89 -7.69
CA THR A 86 -5.93 -3.65 -8.35
C THR A 86 -4.77 -4.03 -7.41
N TYR A 87 -3.59 -4.17 -7.97
CA TYR A 87 -2.38 -4.38 -7.15
C TYR A 87 -2.19 -3.23 -6.16
N GLU A 88 -2.44 -2.00 -6.59
CA GLU A 88 -2.34 -0.83 -5.72
C GLU A 88 -3.29 -0.93 -4.53
N ASP A 89 -4.55 -1.32 -4.78
CA ASP A 89 -5.54 -1.51 -3.71
C ASP A 89 -5.08 -2.56 -2.70
N ILE A 90 -4.53 -3.67 -3.20
CA ILE A 90 -4.04 -4.76 -2.35
C ILE A 90 -2.87 -4.27 -1.49
N LYS A 91 -1.92 -3.56 -2.09
CA LYS A 91 -0.77 -3.01 -1.36
C LYS A 91 -1.21 -2.05 -0.26
N LYS A 92 -2.17 -1.18 -0.55
CA LYS A 92 -2.70 -0.23 0.45
C LYS A 92 -3.36 -0.98 1.60
N ALA A 93 -4.17 -1.98 1.29
CA ALA A 93 -4.84 -2.77 2.32
C ALA A 93 -3.82 -3.50 3.21
N LEU A 94 -2.76 -4.05 2.62
CA LEU A 94 -1.73 -4.76 3.37
C LEU A 94 -1.02 -3.87 4.41
N LEU A 95 -1.00 -2.56 4.20
CA LEU A 95 -0.44 -1.63 5.20
C LEU A 95 -1.22 -1.66 6.53
N PHE A 96 -2.46 -2.13 6.52
CA PHE A 96 -3.36 -2.13 7.68
C PHE A 96 -3.69 -3.54 8.18
N ILE A 97 -2.94 -4.53 7.75
CA ILE A 97 -3.10 -5.92 8.16
C ILE A 97 -1.83 -6.37 8.87
N GLU A 98 -1.99 -6.93 10.04
CA GLU A 98 -0.89 -7.45 10.86
C GLU A 98 -0.52 -8.89 10.48
#